data_9b7e71cd78e8c1901d789a1924f2c3e9
#
_entry.id   9b7e71cd78e8c1901d789a1924f2c3e9
#
_cell.length_a   1.000
_cell.length_b   1.000
_cell.length_c   1.000
_cell.angle_alpha   90.00
_cell.angle_beta   90.00
_cell.angle_gamma   90.00
#
_symmetry.space_group_name_H-M   'P 1'
#
loop_
_entity.id
_entity.type
_entity.pdbx_description
1 polymer ?
#
loop_
_entity_poly.entity_id
_entity_poly.type
_entity_poly.pdbx_seq_one_letter_code
_entity_poly.pdbx_strand_id
1 'polypeptide(L)'
;MNRKKMLPLVLLAAGAVLLGVLLAVLTCENEAEEDTGIPLVDFAAEDVDELAYSGTNVDVTLLKGSEGNWMLDSDPTLPLEQSAVQSLVEKFTDLTAARQLQDSELGEIPVMSDTPAMVFTLKAGKTTRTLTVDQLNDVAGVYYVYDDAGGVYTV
;
A
#
# COMPACT_ATOMS: atom_id res chain seq x y z
N MET A 1 -62.77 -8.56 -15.70
CA MET A 1 -61.34 -8.90 -15.67
C MET A 1 -61.12 -9.97 -14.61
N ASN A 2 -60.69 -11.18 -14.99
CA ASN A 2 -60.69 -12.37 -14.12
C ASN A 2 -59.59 -12.31 -13.06
N ARG A 3 -59.94 -12.04 -11.81
CA ARG A 3 -59.04 -12.00 -10.64
C ARG A 3 -58.16 -13.26 -10.50
N LYS A 4 -58.63 -14.43 -10.99
CA LYS A 4 -57.88 -15.71 -10.93
C LYS A 4 -56.68 -15.78 -11.90
N LYS A 5 -56.64 -14.97 -12.97
CA LYS A 5 -55.52 -14.93 -13.93
C LYS A 5 -54.48 -13.87 -13.58
N MET A 6 -54.80 -12.95 -12.67
CA MET A 6 -53.85 -11.90 -12.21
C MET A 6 -52.98 -12.37 -11.04
N LEU A 7 -53.40 -13.37 -10.27
CA LEU A 7 -52.65 -13.87 -9.12
C LEU A 7 -51.24 -14.38 -9.47
N PRO A 8 -51.07 -15.23 -10.51
CA PRO A 8 -49.71 -15.67 -10.88
C PRO A 8 -48.84 -14.55 -11.44
N LEU A 9 -49.44 -13.54 -12.10
CA LEU A 9 -48.71 -12.40 -12.63
C LEU A 9 -48.16 -11.48 -11.50
N VAL A 10 -48.97 -11.26 -10.47
CA VAL A 10 -48.59 -10.48 -9.29
C VAL A 10 -47.53 -11.22 -8.48
N LEU A 11 -47.62 -12.55 -8.34
CA LEU A 11 -46.61 -13.37 -7.68
C LEU A 11 -45.28 -13.35 -8.43
N LEU A 12 -45.30 -13.35 -9.77
CA LEU A 12 -44.09 -13.31 -10.60
C LEU A 12 -43.44 -11.92 -10.53
N ALA A 13 -44.21 -10.84 -10.51
CA ALA A 13 -43.71 -9.48 -10.34
C ALA A 13 -43.09 -9.27 -8.94
N ALA A 14 -43.74 -9.77 -7.88
CA ALA A 14 -43.22 -9.71 -6.52
C ALA A 14 -41.92 -10.52 -6.37
N GLY A 15 -41.82 -11.69 -7.02
CA GLY A 15 -40.59 -12.49 -7.06
C GLY A 15 -39.45 -11.78 -7.75
N ALA A 16 -39.72 -11.10 -8.88
CA ALA A 16 -38.69 -10.33 -9.60
C ALA A 16 -38.19 -9.13 -8.79
N VAL A 17 -39.06 -8.43 -8.07
CA VAL A 17 -38.67 -7.32 -7.18
C VAL A 17 -37.82 -7.83 -6.00
N LEU A 18 -38.22 -8.95 -5.38
CA LEU A 18 -37.44 -9.58 -4.30
C LEU A 18 -36.05 -10.03 -4.77
N LEU A 19 -35.95 -10.63 -5.97
CA LEU A 19 -34.66 -11.00 -6.56
C LEU A 19 -33.82 -9.78 -6.89
N GLY A 20 -34.40 -8.71 -7.40
CA GLY A 20 -33.72 -7.44 -7.68
C GLY A 20 -33.15 -6.78 -6.42
N VAL A 21 -33.93 -6.76 -5.33
CA VAL A 21 -33.47 -6.25 -4.03
C VAL A 21 -32.38 -7.13 -3.44
N LEU A 22 -32.51 -8.46 -3.53
CA LEU A 22 -31.47 -9.39 -3.06
C LEU A 22 -30.18 -9.23 -3.85
N LEU A 23 -30.28 -9.05 -5.18
CA LEU A 23 -29.12 -8.82 -6.04
C LEU A 23 -28.46 -7.47 -5.73
N ALA A 24 -29.26 -6.41 -5.47
CA ALA A 24 -28.74 -5.11 -5.09
C ALA A 24 -28.02 -5.15 -3.73
N VAL A 25 -28.57 -5.88 -2.74
CA VAL A 25 -27.90 -6.06 -1.44
C VAL A 25 -26.61 -6.85 -1.59
N LEU A 26 -26.60 -7.94 -2.37
CA LEU A 26 -25.39 -8.75 -2.61
C LEU A 26 -24.34 -8.01 -3.45
N THR A 27 -24.74 -7.08 -4.31
CA THR A 27 -23.79 -6.24 -5.07
C THR A 27 -23.29 -5.04 -4.25
N CYS A 28 -24.08 -4.50 -3.33
CA CYS A 28 -23.62 -3.48 -2.39
C CYS A 28 -22.68 -4.06 -1.30
N GLU A 29 -22.81 -5.35 -0.94
CA GLU A 29 -21.84 -6.02 -0.05
C GLU A 29 -20.56 -6.44 -0.77
N ASN A 30 -20.53 -6.38 -2.11
CA ASN A 30 -19.33 -6.60 -2.94
C ASN A 30 -18.76 -5.29 -3.56
N GLU A 31 -19.17 -4.12 -3.13
CA GLU A 31 -18.21 -3.04 -3.03
C GLU A 31 -17.27 -3.50 -1.91
N ALA A 32 -16.22 -4.25 -2.29
CA ALA A 32 -15.04 -4.33 -1.48
C ALA A 32 -14.82 -2.89 -0.98
N GLU A 33 -14.90 -2.66 0.33
CA GLU A 33 -14.18 -1.56 0.92
C GLU A 33 -12.82 -1.68 0.24
N GLU A 34 -12.49 -0.71 -0.63
CA GLU A 34 -11.10 -0.53 -1.01
C GLU A 34 -10.43 -0.48 0.34
N ASP A 35 -9.72 -1.53 0.67
CA ASP A 35 -8.89 -1.59 1.86
C ASP A 35 -7.86 -0.48 1.64
N THR A 36 -8.30 0.75 1.94
CA THR A 36 -7.48 1.93 1.92
C THR A 36 -6.56 1.76 3.11
N GLY A 37 -5.55 0.92 2.91
CA GLY A 37 -4.55 0.62 3.90
C GLY A 37 -3.99 1.91 4.49
N ILE A 38 -3.38 1.83 5.63
CA ILE A 38 -2.79 2.99 6.30
C ILE A 38 -1.60 3.46 5.44
N PRO A 39 -1.61 4.69 4.87
CA PRO A 39 -0.49 5.17 4.09
C PRO A 39 0.76 5.28 4.98
N LEU A 40 1.87 4.71 4.52
CA LEU A 40 3.14 4.74 5.25
C LEU A 40 3.97 5.99 4.92
N VAL A 41 3.66 6.66 3.82
CA VAL A 41 4.30 7.89 3.36
C VAL A 41 3.22 8.96 3.19
N ASP A 42 3.50 10.18 3.61
CA ASP A 42 2.55 11.29 3.72
C ASP A 42 2.83 12.44 2.74
N PHE A 43 3.66 12.22 1.73
CA PHE A 43 3.97 13.17 0.68
C PHE A 43 3.89 12.53 -0.72
N ALA A 44 3.67 13.37 -1.73
CA ALA A 44 3.47 12.91 -3.10
C ALA A 44 4.80 12.53 -3.78
N ALA A 45 4.75 11.62 -4.76
CA ALA A 45 5.92 11.16 -5.51
C ALA A 45 6.64 12.29 -6.27
N GLU A 46 5.91 13.31 -6.70
CA GLU A 46 6.47 14.50 -7.37
C GLU A 46 7.36 15.34 -6.47
N ASP A 47 7.10 15.32 -5.16
CA ASP A 47 7.84 16.10 -4.15
C ASP A 47 9.13 15.40 -3.72
N VAL A 48 9.31 14.12 -4.10
CA VAL A 48 10.49 13.35 -3.72
C VAL A 48 11.72 13.83 -4.48
N ASP A 49 12.76 14.19 -3.70
CA ASP A 49 14.05 14.63 -4.20
C ASP A 49 15.13 13.54 -4.12
N GLU A 50 14.95 12.58 -3.22
CA GLU A 50 15.90 11.50 -2.97
C GLU A 50 15.16 10.22 -2.60
N LEU A 51 15.58 9.10 -3.18
CA LEU A 51 15.20 7.76 -2.80
C LEU A 51 16.46 6.94 -2.54
N ALA A 52 16.67 6.52 -1.31
CA ALA A 52 17.69 5.56 -0.95
C ALA A 52 17.05 4.25 -0.53
N TYR A 53 17.54 3.12 -0.99
CA TYR A 53 17.12 1.81 -0.54
C TYR A 53 18.29 0.83 -0.46
N SER A 54 18.29 0.03 0.57
CA SER A 54 19.30 -0.97 0.84
C SER A 54 18.67 -2.30 1.27
N GLY A 55 19.32 -3.39 0.95
CA GLY A 55 18.91 -4.75 1.27
C GLY A 55 20.09 -5.70 1.15
N THR A 56 19.88 -7.00 1.20
CA THR A 56 20.93 -8.03 1.32
C THR A 56 22.08 -7.89 0.29
N ASN A 57 21.80 -7.43 -0.93
CA ASN A 57 22.82 -7.25 -1.98
C ASN A 57 22.56 -5.98 -2.82
N VAL A 58 21.83 -5.05 -2.28
CA VAL A 58 21.43 -3.83 -2.97
C VAL A 58 21.68 -2.66 -2.04
N ASP A 59 22.32 -1.64 -2.57
CA ASP A 59 22.50 -0.35 -1.91
C ASP A 59 22.49 0.72 -3.01
N VAL A 60 21.42 1.47 -3.09
CA VAL A 60 21.16 2.43 -4.17
C VAL A 60 20.64 3.72 -3.58
N THR A 61 21.23 4.82 -4.01
CA THR A 61 20.72 6.16 -3.75
C THR A 61 20.46 6.87 -5.08
N LEU A 62 19.24 7.31 -5.26
CA LEU A 62 18.79 8.06 -6.42
C LEU A 62 18.51 9.50 -6.01
N LEU A 63 19.03 10.44 -6.75
CA LEU A 63 18.88 11.88 -6.52
C LEU A 63 18.16 12.52 -7.70
N LYS A 64 17.22 13.42 -7.42
CA LYS A 64 16.56 14.22 -8.43
C LYS A 64 17.33 15.52 -8.65
N GLY A 65 17.85 15.69 -9.85
CA GLY A 65 18.56 16.90 -10.23
C GLY A 65 17.66 18.12 -10.41
N SER A 66 18.24 19.29 -10.54
CA SER A 66 17.52 20.56 -10.69
C SER A 66 16.61 20.66 -11.92
N GLU A 67 16.86 19.82 -12.93
CA GLU A 67 16.04 19.72 -14.14
C GLU A 67 14.93 18.66 -14.01
N GLY A 68 14.80 18.04 -12.83
CA GLY A 68 13.80 17.01 -12.55
C GLY A 68 14.20 15.60 -12.99
N ASN A 69 15.41 15.41 -13.55
CA ASN A 69 15.89 14.11 -13.96
C ASN A 69 16.55 13.37 -12.78
N TRP A 70 16.27 12.08 -12.69
CA TRP A 70 16.88 11.20 -11.71
C TRP A 70 18.27 10.76 -12.13
N MET A 71 19.18 10.68 -11.18
CA MET A 71 20.53 10.18 -11.37
C MET A 71 20.94 9.29 -10.20
N LEU A 72 21.86 8.37 -10.46
CA LEU A 72 22.46 7.52 -9.45
C LEU A 72 23.52 8.33 -8.71
N ASP A 73 23.47 8.37 -7.38
CA ASP A 73 24.44 9.14 -6.57
C ASP A 73 25.87 8.64 -6.77
N SER A 74 26.07 7.32 -6.80
CA SER A 74 27.40 6.71 -6.99
C SER A 74 27.98 6.88 -8.39
N ASP A 75 27.15 7.10 -9.42
CA ASP A 75 27.56 7.40 -10.79
C ASP A 75 26.53 8.27 -11.51
N PRO A 76 26.60 9.59 -11.35
CA PRO A 76 25.64 10.52 -11.98
C PRO A 76 25.67 10.53 -13.51
N THR A 77 26.68 9.90 -14.12
CA THR A 77 26.79 9.82 -15.59
C THR A 77 26.09 8.61 -16.19
N LEU A 78 25.68 7.65 -15.36
CA LEU A 78 24.95 6.48 -15.79
C LEU A 78 23.57 6.89 -16.31
N PRO A 79 23.22 6.56 -17.57
CA PRO A 79 21.91 6.87 -18.10
C PRO A 79 20.84 6.00 -17.42
N LEU A 80 19.92 6.62 -16.71
CA LEU A 80 18.77 5.96 -16.10
C LEU A 80 17.53 6.08 -16.99
N GLU A 81 16.71 5.05 -16.99
CA GLU A 81 15.40 5.10 -17.60
C GLU A 81 14.46 5.86 -16.65
N GLN A 82 14.20 7.14 -16.96
CA GLN A 82 13.52 8.10 -16.09
C GLN A 82 12.11 7.65 -15.68
N SER A 83 11.35 7.06 -16.62
CA SER A 83 10.00 6.59 -16.32
C SER A 83 9.99 5.40 -15.36
N ALA A 84 11.02 4.52 -15.44
CA ALA A 84 11.16 3.41 -14.53
C ALA A 84 11.50 3.88 -13.10
N VAL A 85 12.38 4.90 -12.99
CA VAL A 85 12.70 5.50 -11.69
C VAL A 85 11.47 6.20 -11.10
N GLN A 86 10.76 6.96 -11.91
CA GLN A 86 9.52 7.63 -11.47
C GLN A 86 8.48 6.62 -10.98
N SER A 87 8.26 5.54 -11.72
CA SER A 87 7.34 4.47 -11.30
C SER A 87 7.80 3.76 -10.04
N LEU A 88 9.11 3.66 -9.81
CA LEU A 88 9.65 3.11 -8.56
C LEU A 88 9.34 4.03 -7.38
N VAL A 89 9.57 5.35 -7.52
CA VAL A 89 9.26 6.35 -6.50
C VAL A 89 7.76 6.33 -6.16
N GLU A 90 6.88 6.30 -7.17
CA GLU A 90 5.43 6.20 -6.99
C GLU A 90 5.05 4.97 -6.16
N LYS A 91 5.64 3.81 -6.45
CA LYS A 91 5.39 2.59 -5.66
C LYS A 91 5.82 2.70 -4.21
N PHE A 92 6.90 3.41 -3.91
CA PHE A 92 7.35 3.62 -2.53
C PHE A 92 6.51 4.67 -1.80
N THR A 93 6.00 5.69 -2.49
CA THR A 93 5.11 6.68 -1.89
C THR A 93 3.70 6.16 -1.68
N ASP A 94 3.24 5.23 -2.53
CA ASP A 94 1.90 4.62 -2.45
C ASP A 94 1.83 3.40 -1.50
N LEU A 95 2.90 3.14 -0.74
CA LEU A 95 2.92 2.02 0.19
C LEU A 95 1.88 2.21 1.29
N THR A 96 1.07 1.18 1.47
CA THR A 96 0.06 1.10 2.51
C THR A 96 0.27 -0.11 3.40
N ALA A 97 -0.04 0.01 4.67
CA ALA A 97 -0.06 -1.09 5.62
C ALA A 97 -1.49 -1.58 5.85
N ALA A 98 -1.64 -2.88 6.09
CA ALA A 98 -2.93 -3.46 6.44
C ALA A 98 -3.40 -2.97 7.82
N ARG A 99 -2.48 -2.86 8.79
CA ARG A 99 -2.79 -2.26 10.10
C ARG A 99 -1.54 -1.79 10.83
N GLN A 100 -1.73 -0.88 11.78
CA GLN A 100 -0.74 -0.49 12.77
C GLN A 100 -0.89 -1.35 14.03
N LEU A 101 0.22 -1.81 14.58
CA LEU A 101 0.24 -2.55 15.84
C LEU A 101 0.09 -1.59 17.02
N GLN A 102 -0.67 -2.02 18.04
CA GLN A 102 -0.83 -1.29 19.29
C GLN A 102 0.34 -1.60 20.22
N ASP A 103 0.65 -0.68 21.15
CA ASP A 103 1.72 -0.86 22.14
C ASP A 103 1.62 -2.18 22.93
N SER A 104 0.40 -2.64 23.20
CA SER A 104 0.14 -3.91 23.87
C SER A 104 0.55 -5.14 23.09
N GLU A 105 0.64 -5.02 21.77
CA GLU A 105 0.99 -6.11 20.84
C GLU A 105 2.50 -6.16 20.58
N LEU A 106 3.21 -5.03 20.78
CA LEU A 106 4.65 -4.93 20.48
C LEU A 106 5.51 -5.90 21.30
N GLY A 107 5.04 -6.29 22.48
CA GLY A 107 5.72 -7.30 23.31
C GLY A 107 5.57 -8.75 22.81
N GLU A 108 4.68 -9.00 21.87
CA GLU A 108 4.38 -10.33 21.33
C GLU A 108 5.00 -10.55 19.94
N ILE A 109 5.47 -9.47 19.27
CA ILE A 109 6.13 -9.58 17.97
C ILE A 109 7.61 -9.94 18.15
N PRO A 110 8.22 -10.59 17.14
CA PRO A 110 9.67 -10.78 17.11
C PRO A 110 10.41 -9.44 17.21
N VAL A 111 11.55 -9.45 17.88
CA VAL A 111 12.46 -8.29 17.82
C VAL A 111 12.92 -8.10 16.39
N MET A 112 12.94 -6.85 15.91
CA MET A 112 13.42 -6.52 14.57
C MET A 112 14.77 -7.18 14.31
N SER A 113 14.91 -7.80 13.15
CA SER A 113 16.13 -8.49 12.75
C SER A 113 17.31 -7.51 12.61
N ASP A 114 18.50 -7.96 12.98
CA ASP A 114 19.75 -7.22 12.68
C ASP A 114 20.02 -7.13 11.16
N THR A 115 19.34 -7.95 10.37
CA THR A 115 19.42 -7.98 8.91
C THR A 115 18.02 -7.90 8.30
N PRO A 116 17.40 -6.71 8.25
CA PRO A 116 16.10 -6.53 7.66
C PRO A 116 16.10 -6.90 6.17
N ALA A 117 14.93 -7.22 5.64
CA ALA A 117 14.79 -7.52 4.22
C ALA A 117 15.12 -6.31 3.36
N MET A 118 14.66 -5.13 3.78
CA MET A 118 14.89 -3.86 3.08
C MET A 118 14.79 -2.68 4.05
N VAL A 119 15.62 -1.68 3.83
CA VAL A 119 15.46 -0.33 4.41
C VAL A 119 15.35 0.64 3.26
N PHE A 120 14.38 1.53 3.29
CA PHE A 120 14.30 2.61 2.32
C PHE A 120 13.98 3.95 2.97
N THR A 121 14.55 4.98 2.39
CA THR A 121 14.40 6.36 2.85
C THR A 121 13.96 7.21 1.67
N LEU A 122 12.89 7.94 1.86
CA LEU A 122 12.38 8.95 0.94
C LEU A 122 12.58 10.32 1.55
N LYS A 123 12.98 11.28 0.73
CA LYS A 123 13.15 12.66 1.15
C LYS A 123 12.42 13.60 0.19
N ALA A 124 11.61 14.48 0.76
CA ALA A 124 10.87 15.51 0.06
C ALA A 124 11.16 16.87 0.74
N GLY A 125 12.04 17.67 0.15
CA GLY A 125 12.50 18.93 0.73
C GLY A 125 13.14 18.75 2.10
N LYS A 126 12.43 19.11 3.17
CA LYS A 126 12.91 18.99 4.56
C LYS A 126 12.33 17.77 5.29
N THR A 127 11.38 17.09 4.69
CA THR A 127 10.73 15.91 5.27
C THR A 127 11.49 14.67 4.82
N THR A 128 11.77 13.79 5.76
CA THR A 128 12.39 12.48 5.49
C THR A 128 11.52 11.41 6.09
N ARG A 129 11.33 10.31 5.39
CA ARG A 129 10.62 9.14 5.86
C ARG A 129 11.49 7.91 5.64
N THR A 130 11.79 7.20 6.72
CA THR A 130 12.53 5.94 6.66
C THR A 130 11.64 4.80 7.11
N LEU A 131 11.58 3.76 6.29
CA LEU A 131 10.84 2.55 6.57
C LEU A 131 11.79 1.35 6.51
N THR A 132 11.72 0.52 7.53
CA THR A 132 12.47 -0.73 7.63
C THR A 132 11.52 -1.90 7.50
N VAL A 133 11.64 -2.66 6.44
CA VAL A 133 10.88 -3.90 6.20
C VAL A 133 11.70 -5.06 6.76
N ASP A 134 11.17 -5.71 7.77
CA ASP A 134 11.82 -6.88 8.36
C ASP A 134 11.62 -8.14 7.53
N GLN A 135 12.23 -9.23 7.95
CA GLN A 135 12.06 -10.53 7.32
C GLN A 135 10.61 -10.98 7.42
N LEU A 136 10.18 -11.79 6.45
CA LEU A 136 8.85 -12.40 6.47
C LEU A 136 8.68 -13.21 7.78
N ASN A 137 7.59 -12.94 8.49
CA ASN A 137 7.17 -13.81 9.58
C ASN A 137 6.37 -14.99 8.99
N ASP A 138 7.01 -16.11 8.81
CA ASP A 138 6.41 -17.32 8.21
C ASP A 138 5.20 -17.85 8.98
N VAL A 139 5.12 -17.57 10.29
CA VAL A 139 4.00 -18.02 11.13
C VAL A 139 2.77 -17.15 10.91
N ALA A 140 2.95 -15.84 10.84
CA ALA A 140 1.87 -14.89 10.63
C ALA A 140 1.58 -14.64 9.13
N GLY A 141 2.54 -14.94 8.25
CA GLY A 141 2.43 -14.71 6.80
C GLY A 141 2.47 -13.23 6.43
N VAL A 142 3.11 -12.38 7.25
CA VAL A 142 3.18 -10.93 7.06
C VAL A 142 4.61 -10.43 7.21
N TYR A 143 4.89 -9.28 6.60
CA TYR A 143 6.07 -8.50 6.92
C TYR A 143 5.73 -7.48 8.01
N TYR A 144 6.68 -7.24 8.90
CA TYR A 144 6.62 -6.09 9.80
C TYR A 144 7.38 -4.93 9.20
N VAL A 145 6.78 -3.75 9.23
CA VAL A 145 7.39 -2.51 8.77
C VAL A 145 7.50 -1.56 9.95
N TYR A 146 8.70 -1.08 10.18
CA TYR A 146 9.04 -0.13 11.24
C TYR A 146 9.29 1.24 10.61
N ASP A 147 8.67 2.27 11.15
CA ASP A 147 8.93 3.63 10.72
C ASP A 147 9.89 4.38 11.66
N ASP A 148 10.39 5.51 11.19
CA ASP A 148 11.28 6.38 11.95
C ASP A 148 10.61 7.13 13.12
N ALA A 149 9.29 7.09 13.22
CA ALA A 149 8.51 7.64 14.32
C ALA A 149 8.23 6.60 15.44
N GLY A 150 8.64 5.35 15.25
CA GLY A 150 8.43 4.25 16.19
C GLY A 150 7.13 3.49 15.97
N GLY A 151 6.44 3.75 14.86
CA GLY A 151 5.28 2.94 14.44
C GLY A 151 5.72 1.58 13.92
N VAL A 152 4.90 0.56 14.18
CA VAL A 152 5.08 -0.79 13.65
C VAL A 152 3.80 -1.21 12.95
N TYR A 153 3.95 -1.71 11.74
CA TYR A 153 2.86 -2.01 10.83
C TYR A 153 2.99 -3.43 10.27
N THR A 154 1.89 -3.99 9.79
CA THR A 154 1.88 -5.25 9.03
C THR A 154 1.50 -4.99 7.58
N VAL A 155 2.20 -5.61 6.65
CA VAL A 155 1.96 -5.58 5.20
C VAL A 155 1.96 -7.00 4.63
#